data_d417be5396200e191e8b53c6f5b36549
#
_entry.id   d417be5396200e191e8b53c6f5b36549
#
_cell.length_a   1.000
_cell.length_b   1.000
_cell.length_c   1.000
_cell.angle_alpha   90.00
_cell.angle_beta   90.00
_cell.angle_gamma   90.00
#
_symmetry.space_group_name_H-M   'P 1'
#
loop_
_entity.id
_entity.type
_entity.pdbx_description
1 polymer ?
#
loop_
_entity_poly.entity_id
_entity_poly.type
_entity_poly.pdbx_seq_one_letter_code
_entity_poly.pdbx_strand_id
1 'polypeptide(L)'
;MSYLRLIINPDDDSAFLRVINTPKRAIGPVTLEKLGVYAQSRGVSLLTACAELGLASHLGQKKAVVSLHEFATWLEEHSRVILDNSDPVPKIRQLLSDIAYEDYIRETAPTPQGAEARLENINFLLNSIQNMLNKADEENDKNIEAIIRKLVLIDLLEQQAEADDSDRV
;
A
#
# COMPACT_ATOMS: atom_id res chain seq x y z
N MET A 1 -5.22 1.29 -3.43
CA MET A 1 -4.43 0.48 -4.38
C MET A 1 -2.95 0.37 -3.98
N SER A 2 -2.30 1.46 -3.56
CA SER A 2 -0.88 1.44 -3.22
C SER A 2 -0.50 0.49 -2.08
N TYR A 3 -1.33 0.35 -1.04
CA TYR A 3 -1.13 -0.66 0.01
C TYR A 3 -1.10 -2.08 -0.57
N LEU A 4 -2.04 -2.40 -1.45
CA LEU A 4 -2.09 -3.72 -2.08
C LEU A 4 -0.87 -3.97 -2.97
N ARG A 5 -0.41 -2.95 -3.71
CA ARG A 5 0.81 -3.03 -4.50
C ARG A 5 2.03 -3.35 -3.64
N LEU A 6 2.17 -2.66 -2.50
CA LEU A 6 3.29 -2.87 -1.59
C LEU A 6 3.23 -4.25 -0.91
N ILE A 7 2.03 -4.74 -0.61
CA ILE A 7 1.81 -6.08 -0.05
C ILE A 7 2.31 -7.17 -1.00
N ILE A 8 1.97 -7.08 -2.29
CA ILE A 8 2.39 -8.09 -3.28
C ILE A 8 3.83 -7.90 -3.76
N ASN A 9 4.36 -6.68 -3.68
CA ASN A 9 5.74 -6.37 -4.04
C ASN A 9 6.38 -5.43 -3.02
N PRO A 10 7.06 -5.96 -2.00
CA PRO A 10 7.73 -5.15 -0.98
C PRO A 10 8.81 -4.21 -1.53
N ASP A 11 9.29 -4.45 -2.74
CA ASP A 11 10.31 -3.64 -3.40
C ASP A 11 9.73 -2.48 -4.24
N ASP A 12 8.42 -2.27 -4.19
CA ASP A 12 7.75 -1.17 -4.89
C ASP A 12 7.92 0.15 -4.11
N ASP A 13 9.02 0.85 -4.36
CA ASP A 13 9.34 2.10 -3.68
C ASP A 13 8.32 3.21 -3.95
N SER A 14 7.73 3.25 -5.13
CA SER A 14 6.67 4.20 -5.48
C SER A 14 5.43 4.00 -4.59
N ALA A 15 5.02 2.76 -4.40
CA ALA A 15 3.91 2.42 -3.51
C ALA A 15 4.27 2.75 -2.05
N PHE A 16 5.50 2.44 -1.61
CA PHE A 16 5.99 2.79 -0.27
C PHE A 16 5.85 4.29 0.01
N LEU A 17 6.32 5.13 -0.90
CA LEU A 17 6.26 6.59 -0.73
C LEU A 17 4.83 7.12 -0.65
N ARG A 18 3.89 6.46 -1.30
CA ARG A 18 2.46 6.83 -1.22
C ARG A 18 1.80 6.43 0.09
N VAL A 19 2.20 5.31 0.69
CA VAL A 19 1.52 4.77 1.89
C VAL A 19 2.17 5.19 3.21
N ILE A 20 3.45 5.57 3.21
CA ILE A 20 4.18 5.81 4.47
C ILE A 20 3.55 6.90 5.33
N ASN A 21 2.94 7.90 4.74
CA ASN A 21 2.22 8.97 5.43
C ASN A 21 0.69 8.95 5.17
N THR A 22 0.14 7.81 4.79
CA THR A 22 -1.29 7.60 4.60
C THR A 22 -1.77 6.48 5.54
N PRO A 23 -2.27 6.77 6.73
CA PRO A 23 -2.39 8.07 7.38
C PRO A 23 -1.04 8.66 7.82
N LYS A 24 -1.05 9.89 8.30
CA LYS A 24 0.18 10.58 8.74
C LYS A 24 0.89 9.80 9.85
N ARG A 25 2.20 9.57 9.65
CA ARG A 25 3.08 8.89 10.62
C ARG A 25 4.23 9.79 11.07
N ALA A 26 4.14 11.10 10.80
CA ALA A 26 5.15 12.09 11.15
C ALA A 26 6.53 11.79 10.54
N ILE A 27 6.56 11.18 9.37
CA ILE A 27 7.78 10.96 8.60
C ILE A 27 7.92 12.08 7.57
N GLY A 28 8.85 13.00 7.82
CA GLY A 28 9.06 14.17 6.98
C GLY A 28 9.90 13.91 5.73
N PRO A 29 9.96 14.91 4.81
CA PRO A 29 10.73 14.78 3.57
C PRO A 29 12.23 14.53 3.80
N VAL A 30 12.81 15.15 4.81
CA VAL A 30 14.25 14.99 5.14
C VAL A 30 14.54 13.55 5.59
N THR A 31 13.66 12.97 6.41
CA THR A 31 13.80 11.58 6.85
C THR A 31 13.68 10.61 5.68
N LEU A 32 12.72 10.84 4.76
CA LEU A 32 12.56 10.02 3.57
C LEU A 32 13.74 10.13 2.62
N GLU A 33 14.32 11.30 2.48
CA GLU A 33 15.55 11.51 1.68
C GLU A 33 16.73 10.71 2.27
N LYS A 34 16.94 10.78 3.57
CA LYS A 34 17.98 10.01 4.27
C LYS A 34 17.74 8.51 4.15
N LEU A 35 16.50 8.07 4.26
CA LEU A 35 16.12 6.67 4.05
C LEU A 35 16.46 6.23 2.61
N GLY A 36 16.16 7.06 1.62
CA GLY A 36 16.48 6.80 0.22
C GLY A 36 17.99 6.66 -0.02
N VAL A 37 18.79 7.54 0.53
CA VAL A 37 20.25 7.46 0.45
C VAL A 37 20.78 6.18 1.10
N TYR A 38 20.28 5.84 2.27
CA TYR A 38 20.64 4.61 2.97
C TYR A 38 20.28 3.37 2.15
N ALA A 39 19.04 3.28 1.66
CA ALA A 39 18.57 2.16 0.85
C ALA A 39 19.41 1.98 -0.42
N GLN A 40 19.74 3.08 -1.10
CA GLN A 40 20.59 3.07 -2.29
C GLN A 40 22.00 2.57 -1.98
N SER A 41 22.59 3.02 -0.88
CA SER A 41 23.93 2.58 -0.46
C SER A 41 23.98 1.09 -0.11
N ARG A 42 22.88 0.54 0.37
CA ARG A 42 22.73 -0.87 0.72
C ARG A 42 22.25 -1.74 -0.45
N GLY A 43 21.78 -1.14 -1.55
CA GLY A 43 21.21 -1.86 -2.66
C GLY A 43 19.91 -2.59 -2.31
N VAL A 44 19.08 -2.01 -1.42
CA VAL A 44 17.82 -2.58 -0.97
C VAL A 44 16.67 -1.61 -1.22
N SER A 45 15.42 -2.11 -1.15
CA SER A 45 14.24 -1.26 -1.25
C SER A 45 14.04 -0.40 0.00
N LEU A 46 13.20 0.64 -0.11
CA LEU A 46 12.87 1.51 1.01
C LEU A 46 12.26 0.73 2.17
N LEU A 47 11.34 -0.18 1.89
CA LEU A 47 10.70 -1.00 2.93
C LEU A 47 11.71 -1.92 3.62
N THR A 48 12.58 -2.57 2.87
CA THR A 48 13.63 -3.42 3.42
C THR A 48 14.58 -2.61 4.29
N ALA A 49 14.96 -1.42 3.85
CA ALA A 49 15.82 -0.51 4.62
C ALA A 49 15.21 -0.12 5.97
N CYS A 50 13.89 0.03 6.05
CA CYS A 50 13.18 0.34 7.29
C CYS A 50 13.39 -0.71 8.38
N ALA A 51 13.62 -1.96 8.01
CA ALA A 51 13.82 -3.08 8.94
C ALA A 51 15.28 -3.27 9.35
N GLU A 52 16.23 -2.62 8.69
CA GLU A 52 17.66 -2.82 8.96
C GLU A 52 18.12 -2.10 10.24
N LEU A 53 18.91 -2.81 11.05
CA LEU A 53 19.45 -2.27 12.30
C LEU A 53 20.40 -1.09 12.09
N GLY A 54 21.14 -1.07 10.98
CA GLY A 54 22.06 -0.01 10.63
C GLY A 54 21.41 1.33 10.33
N LEU A 55 20.10 1.34 10.10
CA LEU A 55 19.36 2.56 9.80
C LEU A 55 19.45 3.60 10.94
N ALA A 56 19.46 3.15 12.18
CA ALA A 56 19.54 4.04 13.36
C ALA A 56 20.78 4.94 13.33
N SER A 57 21.93 4.38 12.94
CA SER A 57 23.18 5.14 12.84
C SER A 57 23.16 6.17 11.73
N HIS A 58 22.44 5.89 10.64
CA HIS A 58 22.36 6.76 9.47
C HIS A 58 21.37 7.92 9.65
N LEU A 59 20.21 7.65 10.24
CA LEU A 59 19.15 8.65 10.41
C LEU A 59 19.39 9.60 11.59
N GLY A 60 19.99 9.12 12.67
CA GLY A 60 20.28 9.93 13.86
C GLY A 60 19.05 10.40 14.66
N GLN A 61 17.85 10.06 14.24
CA GLN A 61 16.58 10.42 14.90
C GLN A 61 15.85 9.17 15.37
N LYS A 62 15.88 8.91 16.69
CA LYS A 62 15.30 7.70 17.28
C LYS A 62 13.81 7.52 16.98
N LYS A 63 13.02 8.59 17.07
CA LYS A 63 11.57 8.53 16.82
C LYS A 63 11.25 8.11 15.38
N ALA A 64 11.97 8.66 14.40
CA ALA A 64 11.78 8.32 13.00
C ALA A 64 12.14 6.85 12.74
N VAL A 65 13.25 6.38 13.30
CA VAL A 65 13.69 4.99 13.18
C VAL A 65 12.66 4.03 13.77
N VAL A 66 12.15 4.31 14.96
CA VAL A 66 11.11 3.50 15.61
C VAL A 66 9.85 3.46 14.75
N SER A 67 9.40 4.60 14.24
CA SER A 67 8.21 4.66 13.40
C SER A 67 8.37 3.86 12.10
N LEU A 68 9.55 3.92 11.48
CA LEU A 68 9.84 3.14 10.26
C LEU A 68 9.92 1.64 10.54
N HIS A 69 10.55 1.23 11.64
CA HIS A 69 10.59 -0.18 12.07
C HIS A 69 9.20 -0.71 12.38
N GLU A 70 8.41 0.04 13.12
CA GLU A 70 7.02 -0.34 13.46
C GLU A 70 6.16 -0.49 12.19
N PHE A 71 6.30 0.44 11.25
CA PHE A 71 5.59 0.36 9.98
C PHE A 71 5.97 -0.90 9.19
N ALA A 72 7.27 -1.17 9.06
CA ALA A 72 7.75 -2.34 8.33
C ALA A 72 7.27 -3.65 8.96
N THR A 73 7.35 -3.78 10.27
CA THR A 73 6.88 -4.96 11.01
C THR A 73 5.37 -5.14 10.86
N TRP A 74 4.62 -4.07 11.05
CA TRP A 74 3.16 -4.07 10.91
C TRP A 74 2.73 -4.49 9.50
N LEU A 75 3.36 -3.93 8.47
CA LEU A 75 3.04 -4.26 7.08
C LEU A 75 3.40 -5.70 6.74
N GLU A 76 4.54 -6.19 7.21
CA GLU A 76 4.96 -7.58 7.00
C GLU A 76 3.96 -8.57 7.61
N GLU A 77 3.51 -8.32 8.84
CA GLU A 77 2.50 -9.15 9.51
C GLU A 77 1.18 -9.17 8.75
N HIS A 78 0.68 -8.00 8.34
CA HIS A 78 -0.56 -7.91 7.56
C HIS A 78 -0.42 -8.56 6.19
N SER A 79 0.72 -8.36 5.51
CA SER A 79 1.00 -8.98 4.22
C SER A 79 0.98 -10.50 4.30
N ARG A 80 1.61 -11.06 5.30
CA ARG A 80 1.64 -12.51 5.51
C ARG A 80 0.23 -13.06 5.74
N VAL A 81 -0.55 -12.42 6.60
CA VAL A 81 -1.93 -12.85 6.90
C VAL A 81 -2.81 -12.76 5.65
N ILE A 82 -2.69 -11.71 4.86
CA ILE A 82 -3.49 -11.52 3.65
C ILE A 82 -3.10 -12.54 2.57
N LEU A 83 -1.80 -12.72 2.31
CA LEU A 83 -1.32 -13.59 1.24
C LEU A 83 -1.50 -15.08 1.53
N ASP A 84 -1.43 -15.47 2.80
CA ASP A 84 -1.53 -16.89 3.21
C ASP A 84 -2.98 -17.32 3.52
N ASN A 85 -3.94 -16.42 3.45
CA ASN A 85 -5.33 -16.71 3.83
C ASN A 85 -6.17 -17.11 2.62
N SER A 86 -7.00 -18.16 2.79
CA SER A 86 -7.97 -18.58 1.77
C SER A 86 -9.11 -17.58 1.57
N ASP A 87 -9.37 -16.74 2.58
CA ASP A 87 -10.37 -15.67 2.53
C ASP A 87 -9.72 -14.33 2.94
N PRO A 88 -8.95 -13.68 2.03
CA PRO A 88 -8.14 -12.52 2.37
C PRO A 88 -8.93 -11.21 2.49
N VAL A 89 -10.11 -11.09 1.90
CA VAL A 89 -10.86 -9.83 1.87
C VAL A 89 -11.19 -9.31 3.27
N PRO A 90 -11.68 -10.11 4.24
CA PRO A 90 -11.84 -9.65 5.61
C PRO A 90 -10.55 -9.15 6.25
N LYS A 91 -9.41 -9.74 5.88
CA LYS A 91 -8.09 -9.31 6.39
C LYS A 91 -7.65 -7.99 5.79
N ILE A 92 -7.97 -7.74 4.53
CA ILE A 92 -7.75 -6.43 3.89
C ILE A 92 -8.63 -5.37 4.57
N ARG A 93 -9.89 -5.67 4.85
CA ARG A 93 -10.78 -4.77 5.58
C ARG A 93 -10.27 -4.47 6.98
N GLN A 94 -9.68 -5.46 7.66
CA GLN A 94 -9.06 -5.27 8.97
C GLN A 94 -7.86 -4.31 8.89
N LEU A 95 -7.01 -4.43 7.87
CA LEU A 95 -5.92 -3.49 7.64
C LEU A 95 -6.43 -2.05 7.49
N LEU A 96 -7.46 -1.86 6.67
CA LEU A 96 -8.06 -0.53 6.47
C LEU A 96 -8.67 0.03 7.76
N SER A 97 -9.27 -0.82 8.57
CA SER A 97 -9.79 -0.44 9.89
C SER A 97 -8.67 -0.04 10.85
N ASP A 98 -7.57 -0.80 10.88
CA ASP A 98 -6.43 -0.54 11.77
C ASP A 98 -5.76 0.80 11.47
N ILE A 99 -5.75 1.25 10.22
CA ILE A 99 -5.21 2.56 9.85
C ILE A 99 -6.25 3.68 9.88
N ALA A 100 -7.48 3.39 10.31
CA ALA A 100 -8.61 4.34 10.29
C ALA A 100 -8.78 5.01 8.91
N TYR A 101 -8.76 4.23 7.85
CA TYR A 101 -8.72 4.72 6.48
C TYR A 101 -10.00 5.46 6.09
N GLU A 102 -11.15 5.04 6.62
CA GLU A 102 -12.42 5.74 6.41
C GLU A 102 -12.36 7.18 6.96
N ASP A 103 -11.87 7.33 8.19
CA ASP A 103 -11.71 8.67 8.80
C ASP A 103 -10.75 9.53 7.99
N TYR A 104 -9.64 8.94 7.54
CA TYR A 104 -8.67 9.62 6.67
C TYR A 104 -9.32 10.14 5.39
N ILE A 105 -10.15 9.33 4.73
CA ILE A 105 -10.87 9.73 3.51
C ILE A 105 -11.85 10.86 3.81
N ARG A 106 -12.62 10.77 4.89
CA ARG A 106 -13.59 11.81 5.28
C ARG A 106 -12.93 13.14 5.61
N GLU A 107 -11.75 13.10 6.24
CA GLU A 107 -11.00 14.31 6.58
C GLU A 107 -10.29 14.95 5.38
N THR A 108 -9.83 14.15 4.42
CA THR A 108 -9.01 14.64 3.29
C THR A 108 -9.79 14.89 2.01
N ALA A 109 -10.99 14.33 1.86
CA ALA A 109 -11.82 14.57 0.68
C ALA A 109 -12.33 16.02 0.67
N PRO A 110 -12.33 16.70 -0.51
CA PRO A 110 -12.79 18.08 -0.61
C PRO A 110 -14.26 18.29 -0.25
N THR A 111 -15.09 17.26 -0.45
CA THR A 111 -16.52 17.30 -0.16
C THR A 111 -16.98 15.99 0.50
N PRO A 112 -18.08 16.02 1.30
CA PRO A 112 -18.68 14.80 1.85
C PRO A 112 -19.11 13.81 0.76
N GLN A 113 -19.62 14.29 -0.36
CA GLN A 113 -20.00 13.46 -1.50
C GLN A 113 -18.79 12.78 -2.14
N GLY A 114 -17.67 13.50 -2.24
CA GLY A 114 -16.40 12.95 -2.71
C GLY A 114 -15.87 11.85 -1.78
N ALA A 115 -16.00 12.01 -0.47
CA ALA A 115 -15.65 10.98 0.51
C ALA A 115 -16.48 9.73 0.31
N GLU A 116 -17.80 9.84 0.20
CA GLU A 116 -18.69 8.70 -0.04
C GLU A 116 -18.36 7.99 -1.36
N ALA A 117 -18.08 8.74 -2.42
CA ALA A 117 -17.69 8.14 -3.71
C ALA A 117 -16.39 7.32 -3.60
N ARG A 118 -15.39 7.82 -2.88
CA ARG A 118 -14.14 7.10 -2.63
C ARG A 118 -14.35 5.83 -1.82
N LEU A 119 -15.19 5.88 -0.78
CA LEU A 119 -15.52 4.73 0.05
C LEU A 119 -16.29 3.67 -0.74
N GLU A 120 -17.22 4.08 -1.60
CA GLU A 120 -17.92 3.18 -2.51
C GLU A 120 -16.95 2.49 -3.48
N ASN A 121 -15.98 3.21 -4.02
CA ASN A 121 -14.95 2.66 -4.89
C ASN A 121 -14.11 1.60 -4.20
N ILE A 122 -13.76 1.82 -2.93
CA ILE A 122 -13.03 0.82 -2.12
C ILE A 122 -13.88 -0.44 -1.92
N ASN A 123 -15.15 -0.27 -1.56
CA ASN A 123 -16.06 -1.39 -1.41
C ASN A 123 -16.26 -2.16 -2.72
N PHE A 124 -16.38 -1.45 -3.82
CA PHE A 124 -16.46 -2.05 -5.15
C PHE A 124 -15.21 -2.87 -5.47
N LEU A 125 -14.03 -2.34 -5.20
CA LEU A 125 -12.75 -3.03 -5.41
C LEU A 125 -12.69 -4.32 -4.58
N LEU A 126 -13.01 -4.25 -3.28
CA LEU A 126 -12.97 -5.41 -2.39
C LEU A 126 -13.99 -6.47 -2.79
N ASN A 127 -15.19 -6.06 -3.19
CA ASN A 127 -16.22 -6.97 -3.71
C ASN A 127 -15.78 -7.62 -5.03
N SER A 128 -15.09 -6.87 -5.90
CA SER A 128 -14.53 -7.40 -7.14
C SER A 128 -13.47 -8.47 -6.88
N ILE A 129 -12.60 -8.25 -5.90
CA ILE A 129 -11.61 -9.24 -5.47
C ILE A 129 -12.32 -10.50 -4.95
N GLN A 130 -13.34 -10.34 -4.10
CA GLN A 130 -14.10 -11.46 -3.57
C GLN A 130 -14.78 -12.26 -4.68
N ASN A 131 -15.37 -11.59 -5.66
CA ASN A 131 -16.03 -12.23 -6.81
C ASN A 131 -15.01 -13.01 -7.67
N MET A 132 -13.83 -12.46 -7.89
CA MET A 132 -12.77 -13.14 -8.62
C MET A 132 -12.29 -14.39 -7.88
N LEU A 133 -12.14 -14.31 -6.55
CA LEU A 133 -11.79 -15.46 -5.72
C LEU A 133 -12.85 -16.56 -5.75
N ASN A 134 -14.14 -16.17 -5.74
CA ASN A 134 -15.26 -17.13 -5.76
C ASN A 134 -15.41 -17.82 -7.12
N LYS A 135 -15.03 -17.16 -8.21
CA LYS A 135 -15.12 -17.68 -9.57
C LYS A 135 -13.91 -18.49 -10.00
N ALA A 136 -12.81 -18.38 -9.28
CA ALA A 136 -11.59 -19.09 -9.60
C ALA A 136 -11.79 -20.60 -9.41
N ASP A 137 -11.54 -21.39 -10.46
CA ASP A 137 -11.60 -22.85 -10.41
C ASP A 137 -10.54 -23.40 -9.45
N GLU A 138 -10.86 -24.51 -8.79
CA GLU A 138 -10.11 -25.06 -7.67
C GLU A 138 -8.64 -25.36 -7.95
N GLU A 139 -8.20 -25.38 -9.19
CA GLU A 139 -6.86 -25.83 -9.56
C GLU A 139 -5.79 -24.74 -9.81
N ASN A 140 -6.15 -23.50 -10.18
CA ASN A 140 -5.10 -22.56 -10.65
C ASN A 140 -5.20 -21.11 -10.21
N ASP A 141 -6.36 -20.56 -9.78
CA ASP A 141 -6.53 -19.11 -9.72
C ASP A 141 -6.99 -18.53 -8.36
N LYS A 142 -7.02 -19.33 -7.29
CA LYS A 142 -7.33 -18.82 -5.94
C LYS A 142 -6.16 -18.08 -5.28
N ASN A 143 -5.26 -17.53 -6.08
CA ASN A 143 -4.12 -16.79 -5.58
C ASN A 143 -4.47 -15.29 -5.52
N ILE A 144 -4.65 -14.77 -4.31
CA ILE A 144 -4.88 -13.34 -4.07
C ILE A 144 -3.80 -12.46 -4.72
N GLU A 145 -2.56 -12.91 -4.73
CA GLU A 145 -1.46 -12.19 -5.35
C GLU A 145 -1.67 -12.01 -6.85
N ALA A 146 -2.07 -13.05 -7.57
CA ALA A 146 -2.36 -12.98 -9.00
C ALA A 146 -3.54 -12.05 -9.31
N ILE A 147 -4.58 -12.08 -8.48
CA ILE A 147 -5.76 -11.21 -8.62
C ILE A 147 -5.37 -9.75 -8.41
N ILE A 148 -4.61 -9.45 -7.37
CA ILE A 148 -4.15 -8.09 -7.08
C ILE A 148 -3.24 -7.58 -8.20
N ARG A 149 -2.32 -8.40 -8.72
CA ARG A 149 -1.47 -8.04 -9.85
C ARG A 149 -2.26 -7.65 -11.09
N LYS A 150 -3.30 -8.41 -11.40
CA LYS A 150 -4.20 -8.12 -12.52
C LYS A 150 -4.92 -6.79 -12.33
N LEU A 151 -5.44 -6.53 -11.14
CA LEU A 151 -6.12 -5.27 -10.82
C LEU A 151 -5.18 -4.07 -10.85
N VAL A 152 -3.95 -4.24 -10.35
CA VAL A 152 -2.91 -3.21 -10.42
C VAL A 152 -2.57 -2.86 -11.86
N LEU A 153 -2.43 -3.86 -12.71
CA LEU A 153 -2.17 -3.64 -14.13
C LEU A 153 -3.30 -2.87 -14.82
N ILE A 154 -4.55 -3.21 -14.55
CA ILE A 154 -5.73 -2.51 -15.07
C ILE A 154 -5.72 -1.04 -14.61
N ASP A 155 -5.48 -0.79 -13.33
CA ASP A 155 -5.42 0.54 -12.73
C ASP A 155 -4.32 1.40 -13.40
N LEU A 156 -3.13 0.85 -13.61
CA LEU A 156 -2.02 1.55 -14.27
C LEU A 156 -2.36 1.89 -15.72
N LEU A 157 -3.02 0.99 -16.45
CA LEU A 157 -3.44 1.23 -17.84
C LEU A 157 -4.52 2.31 -17.93
N GLU A 158 -5.46 2.35 -16.99
CA GLU A 158 -6.47 3.40 -16.92
C GLU A 158 -5.85 4.77 -16.65
N GLN A 159 -4.91 4.85 -15.72
CA GLN A 159 -4.18 6.09 -15.43
C GLN A 159 -3.38 6.58 -16.63
N GLN A 160 -2.76 5.68 -17.39
CA GLN A 160 -2.03 6.03 -18.60
C GLN A 160 -2.96 6.54 -19.69
N ALA A 161 -4.10 5.93 -19.88
CA ALA A 161 -5.12 6.37 -20.83
C ALA A 161 -5.66 7.76 -20.51
N GLU A 162 -5.90 8.05 -19.22
CA GLU A 162 -6.34 9.37 -18.76
C GLU A 162 -5.26 10.44 -19.00
N ALA A 163 -3.99 10.12 -18.75
CA ALA A 163 -2.87 11.00 -19.00
C ALA A 163 -2.72 11.32 -20.48
N ASP A 164 -2.82 10.32 -21.34
CA ASP A 164 -2.74 10.47 -22.80
C ASP A 164 -3.91 11.33 -23.34
N ASP A 165 -5.09 11.19 -22.76
CA ASP A 165 -6.27 11.95 -23.17
C ASP A 165 -6.17 13.42 -22.71
N SER A 166 -5.56 13.68 -21.55
CA SER A 166 -5.32 15.04 -21.06
C SER A 166 -4.26 15.79 -21.87
N ASP A 167 -3.28 15.09 -22.44
CA ASP A 167 -2.23 15.67 -23.28
C ASP A 167 -2.72 16.01 -24.71
N ARG A 168 -3.88 15.50 -25.11
CA ARG A 168 -4.49 15.78 -26.43
C ARG A 168 -5.34 17.05 -26.48
N VAL A 169 -5.55 17.70 -25.35
CA VAL A 169 -6.24 18.97 -25.24
C VAL A 169 -5.21 20.11 -25.23
#